data_6bce084fe25d3973ebfbec614bd85b3f
#
_entry.id   6bce084fe25d3973ebfbec614bd85b3f
#
_cell.length_a   1.000
_cell.length_b   1.000
_cell.length_c   1.000
_cell.angle_alpha   90.00
_cell.angle_beta   90.00
_cell.angle_gamma   90.00
#
_symmetry.space_group_name_H-M   'P 1'
#
loop_
_entity.id
_entity.type
_entity.pdbx_description
1 polymer ?
#
loop_
_entity_poly.entity_id
_entity_poly.type
_entity_poly.pdbx_seq_one_letter_code
_entity_poly.pdbx_strand_id
1 'polypeptide(L)'
;VTAYADVKDIPDTDLAILAIPASLCPDAVELLAAEKQVRAFIILSAGFGEETHEGALLEDRILETVNKYGASLIGPNCIGLMNTWHHSVFSQPIPNLNPQGVDLISSSGATAVFILESAVTKGLQFNSVWSVGNAKQIGVEDVLQYMDEHFDAENDSRIKLLYIESIGDPDRLLFHASSLIRKGCKIAAIKSGSSESGSRAASSHLSLIHISEPTRH
;
A
#
# COMPACT_ATOMS: atom_id res chain seq x y z
N VAL A 1 -21.60 -11.23 -12.72
CA VAL A 1 -20.19 -11.70 -12.66
C VAL A 1 -20.18 -13.18 -12.95
N THR A 2 -19.35 -13.64 -13.88
CA THR A 2 -19.19 -15.07 -14.18
C THR A 2 -18.24 -15.67 -13.14
N ALA A 3 -18.64 -16.80 -12.55
CA ALA A 3 -17.78 -17.59 -11.67
C ALA A 3 -17.22 -18.79 -12.43
N TYR A 4 -15.96 -19.11 -12.20
CA TYR A 4 -15.25 -20.24 -12.79
C TYR A 4 -14.85 -21.22 -11.71
N ALA A 5 -14.97 -22.51 -11.97
CA ALA A 5 -14.60 -23.55 -11.02
C ALA A 5 -13.09 -23.78 -10.94
N ASP A 6 -12.37 -23.52 -12.04
CA ASP A 6 -10.93 -23.67 -12.14
C ASP A 6 -10.31 -22.36 -12.66
N VAL A 7 -9.16 -21.99 -12.11
CA VAL A 7 -8.39 -20.82 -12.56
C VAL A 7 -8.02 -20.93 -14.05
N LYS A 8 -7.84 -22.15 -14.56
CA LYS A 8 -7.53 -22.38 -15.99
C LYS A 8 -8.65 -21.98 -16.92
N ASP A 9 -9.88 -21.91 -16.44
CA ASP A 9 -11.05 -21.58 -17.25
C ASP A 9 -11.31 -20.06 -17.34
N ILE A 10 -10.63 -19.24 -16.50
CA ILE A 10 -10.79 -17.79 -16.58
C ILE A 10 -10.14 -17.24 -17.87
N PRO A 11 -10.66 -16.15 -18.44
CA PRO A 11 -10.02 -15.46 -19.56
C PRO A 11 -8.69 -14.82 -19.13
N ASP A 12 -7.90 -14.38 -20.10
CA ASP A 12 -6.74 -13.53 -19.84
C ASP A 12 -7.16 -12.30 -19.05
N THR A 13 -6.35 -11.93 -18.07
CA THR A 13 -6.73 -10.97 -17.04
C THR A 13 -5.52 -10.13 -16.62
N ASP A 14 -5.67 -8.82 -16.50
CA ASP A 14 -4.58 -7.90 -16.16
C ASP A 14 -4.25 -7.90 -14.66
N LEU A 15 -5.29 -8.03 -13.81
CA LEU A 15 -5.20 -7.97 -12.35
C LEU A 15 -5.82 -9.19 -11.69
N ALA A 16 -5.11 -9.78 -10.75
CA ALA A 16 -5.62 -10.78 -9.83
C ALA A 16 -5.62 -10.30 -8.38
N ILE A 17 -6.75 -10.50 -7.70
CA ILE A 17 -6.90 -10.23 -6.27
C ILE A 17 -7.04 -11.56 -5.56
N LEU A 18 -6.06 -11.90 -4.72
CA LEU A 18 -6.03 -13.19 -4.03
C LEU A 18 -6.53 -13.05 -2.58
N ALA A 19 -7.59 -13.82 -2.27
CA ALA A 19 -8.17 -13.97 -0.95
C ALA A 19 -8.25 -15.46 -0.57
N ILE A 20 -7.13 -16.16 -0.74
CA ILE A 20 -6.97 -17.60 -0.52
C ILE A 20 -5.89 -17.85 0.55
N PRO A 21 -5.83 -19.04 1.18
CA PRO A 21 -4.79 -19.35 2.15
C PRO A 21 -3.37 -19.04 1.63
N ALA A 22 -2.50 -18.51 2.50
CA ALA A 22 -1.15 -18.10 2.14
C ALA A 22 -0.35 -19.20 1.43
N SER A 23 -0.48 -20.44 1.90
CA SER A 23 0.20 -21.62 1.32
C SER A 23 -0.17 -21.91 -0.15
N LEU A 24 -1.31 -21.42 -0.62
CA LEU A 24 -1.78 -21.62 -2.00
C LEU A 24 -1.42 -20.44 -2.92
N CYS A 25 -1.05 -19.29 -2.35
CA CYS A 25 -0.77 -18.07 -3.13
C CYS A 25 0.40 -18.23 -4.11
N PRO A 26 1.56 -18.85 -3.77
CA PRO A 26 2.67 -18.94 -4.71
C PRO A 26 2.31 -19.70 -5.99
N ASP A 27 1.60 -20.83 -5.88
CA ASP A 27 1.18 -21.62 -7.03
C ASP A 27 0.13 -20.89 -7.88
N ALA A 28 -0.80 -20.18 -7.22
CA ALA A 28 -1.80 -19.36 -7.90
C ALA A 28 -1.14 -18.20 -8.67
N VAL A 29 -0.16 -17.51 -8.06
CA VAL A 29 0.56 -16.41 -8.73
C VAL A 29 1.35 -16.92 -9.94
N GLU A 30 2.06 -18.05 -9.81
CA GLU A 30 2.82 -18.64 -10.93
C GLU A 30 1.87 -19.02 -12.09
N LEU A 31 0.76 -19.71 -11.80
CA LEU A 31 -0.20 -20.12 -12.81
C LEU A 31 -0.83 -18.90 -13.51
N LEU A 32 -1.28 -17.93 -12.74
CA LEU A 32 -1.93 -16.72 -13.27
C LEU A 32 -0.96 -15.87 -14.12
N ALA A 33 0.29 -15.72 -13.67
CA ALA A 33 1.30 -14.97 -14.41
C ALA A 33 1.72 -15.68 -15.71
N ALA A 34 1.85 -17.02 -15.67
CA ALA A 34 2.30 -17.82 -16.78
C ALA A 34 1.23 -18.09 -17.84
N GLU A 35 0.01 -18.46 -17.40
CA GLU A 35 -1.03 -18.94 -18.30
C GLU A 35 -2.13 -17.92 -18.60
N LYS A 36 -2.32 -16.91 -17.71
CA LYS A 36 -3.40 -15.90 -17.82
C LYS A 36 -2.89 -14.48 -18.02
N GLN A 37 -1.60 -14.32 -18.23
CA GLN A 37 -0.93 -13.06 -18.50
C GLN A 37 -1.16 -11.98 -17.44
N VAL A 38 -1.48 -12.37 -16.21
CA VAL A 38 -1.65 -11.42 -15.10
C VAL A 38 -0.33 -10.72 -14.83
N ARG A 39 -0.38 -9.38 -14.75
CA ARG A 39 0.78 -8.51 -14.49
C ARG A 39 0.60 -7.59 -13.29
N ALA A 40 -0.54 -7.70 -12.59
CA ALA A 40 -0.77 -7.01 -11.34
C ALA A 40 -1.42 -7.97 -10.33
N PHE A 41 -0.90 -7.98 -9.10
CA PHE A 41 -1.40 -8.82 -8.02
C PHE A 41 -1.68 -7.98 -6.78
N ILE A 42 -2.81 -8.25 -6.12
CA ILE A 42 -3.12 -7.78 -4.77
C ILE A 42 -3.38 -9.02 -3.92
N ILE A 43 -2.59 -9.23 -2.87
CA ILE A 43 -2.77 -10.39 -1.98
C ILE A 43 -3.30 -9.89 -0.64
N LEU A 44 -4.57 -10.19 -0.36
CA LEU A 44 -5.25 -9.76 0.86
C LEU A 44 -4.90 -10.64 2.06
N SER A 45 -4.66 -11.92 1.82
CA SER A 45 -4.44 -12.93 2.85
C SER A 45 -3.25 -12.60 3.73
N ALA A 46 -3.37 -12.89 5.03
CA ALA A 46 -2.31 -12.97 6.02
C ALA A 46 -1.75 -14.40 6.12
N GLY A 47 -0.75 -14.63 6.99
CA GLY A 47 -0.11 -15.94 7.18
C GLY A 47 1.21 -16.05 6.43
N PHE A 48 1.88 -14.93 6.23
CA PHE A 48 3.17 -14.81 5.55
C PHE A 48 4.30 -14.46 6.54
N GLY A 49 5.23 -13.61 6.11
CA GLY A 49 6.41 -13.27 6.90
C GLY A 49 6.11 -12.54 8.21
N GLU A 50 4.93 -11.94 8.35
CA GLU A 50 4.46 -11.33 9.60
C GLU A 50 4.12 -12.36 10.68
N GLU A 51 3.86 -13.61 10.30
CA GLU A 51 3.51 -14.68 11.26
C GLU A 51 4.63 -15.68 11.48
N THR A 52 5.26 -16.17 10.40
CA THR A 52 6.22 -17.25 10.50
C THR A 52 7.37 -17.13 9.51
N HIS A 53 8.48 -17.87 9.79
CA HIS A 53 9.59 -17.98 8.85
C HIS A 53 9.17 -18.71 7.56
N GLU A 54 8.33 -19.73 7.66
CA GLU A 54 7.77 -20.44 6.51
C GLU A 54 6.94 -19.50 5.65
N GLY A 55 6.17 -18.61 6.27
CA GLY A 55 5.42 -17.57 5.60
C GLY A 55 6.32 -16.60 4.82
N ALA A 56 7.49 -16.24 5.36
CA ALA A 56 8.47 -15.42 4.65
C ALA A 56 9.00 -16.11 3.38
N LEU A 57 9.21 -17.43 3.42
CA LEU A 57 9.61 -18.21 2.23
C LEU A 57 8.53 -18.23 1.15
N LEU A 58 7.24 -18.21 1.54
CA LEU A 58 6.15 -18.07 0.57
C LEU A 58 6.18 -16.71 -0.11
N GLU A 59 6.46 -15.63 0.64
CA GLU A 59 6.64 -14.28 0.07
C GLU A 59 7.82 -14.22 -0.90
N ASP A 60 8.96 -14.81 -0.54
CA ASP A 60 10.14 -14.86 -1.41
C ASP A 60 9.81 -15.53 -2.74
N ARG A 61 9.11 -16.66 -2.70
CA ARG A 61 8.69 -17.39 -3.89
C ARG A 61 7.73 -16.58 -4.75
N ILE A 62 6.79 -15.84 -4.14
CA ILE A 62 5.89 -14.94 -4.86
C ILE A 62 6.69 -13.80 -5.50
N LEU A 63 7.63 -13.19 -4.77
CA LEU A 63 8.49 -12.11 -5.27
C LEU A 63 9.32 -12.56 -6.47
N GLU A 64 9.93 -13.74 -6.42
CA GLU A 64 10.67 -14.32 -7.55
C GLU A 64 9.78 -14.47 -8.79
N THR A 65 8.55 -14.96 -8.59
CA THR A 65 7.58 -15.13 -9.68
C THR A 65 7.16 -13.80 -10.29
N VAL A 66 6.74 -12.83 -9.49
CA VAL A 66 6.31 -11.53 -10.04
C VAL A 66 7.44 -10.82 -10.77
N ASN A 67 8.68 -10.90 -10.26
CA ASN A 67 9.85 -10.35 -10.93
C ASN A 67 10.16 -11.08 -12.25
N LYS A 68 10.09 -12.41 -12.27
CA LYS A 68 10.28 -13.23 -13.48
C LYS A 68 9.35 -12.84 -14.62
N TYR A 69 8.09 -12.52 -14.31
CA TYR A 69 7.08 -12.16 -15.31
C TYR A 69 6.90 -10.65 -15.50
N GLY A 70 7.69 -9.82 -14.83
CA GLY A 70 7.57 -8.35 -14.89
C GLY A 70 6.23 -7.86 -14.34
N ALA A 71 5.69 -8.55 -13.32
CA ALA A 71 4.44 -8.20 -12.68
C ALA A 71 4.65 -7.32 -11.43
N SER A 72 3.60 -6.63 -11.02
CA SER A 72 3.56 -5.80 -9.81
C SER A 72 2.76 -6.49 -8.70
N LEU A 73 3.22 -6.34 -7.44
CA LEU A 73 2.60 -6.93 -6.26
C LEU A 73 2.34 -5.90 -5.18
N ILE A 74 1.10 -5.80 -4.71
CA ILE A 74 0.70 -5.13 -3.47
C ILE A 74 0.33 -6.18 -2.43
N GLY A 75 0.82 -6.00 -1.22
CA GLY A 75 0.69 -6.95 -0.12
C GLY A 75 1.92 -7.86 0.00
N PRO A 76 1.75 -9.09 0.52
CA PRO A 76 0.52 -9.66 1.10
C PRO A 76 0.06 -8.95 2.39
N ASN A 77 -0.98 -9.49 3.04
CA ASN A 77 -1.53 -8.97 4.29
C ASN A 77 -1.97 -7.49 4.18
N CYS A 78 -2.79 -7.18 3.19
CA CYS A 78 -3.29 -5.82 2.94
C CYS A 78 -4.81 -5.80 2.82
N ILE A 79 -5.40 -4.61 2.84
CA ILE A 79 -6.84 -4.42 2.56
C ILE A 79 -7.12 -3.99 1.11
N GLY A 80 -6.10 -3.92 0.28
CA GLY A 80 -6.21 -3.51 -1.12
C GLY A 80 -5.94 -2.03 -1.34
N LEU A 81 -6.32 -1.54 -2.50
CA LEU A 81 -6.15 -0.14 -2.88
C LEU A 81 -7.42 0.44 -3.49
N MET A 82 -7.55 1.76 -3.42
CA MET A 82 -8.64 2.50 -3.99
C MET A 82 -8.16 3.88 -4.46
N ASN A 83 -8.56 4.25 -5.66
CA ASN A 83 -8.40 5.60 -6.21
C ASN A 83 -9.56 5.91 -7.16
N THR A 84 -9.52 7.03 -7.88
CA THR A 84 -10.62 7.46 -8.77
C THR A 84 -10.89 6.49 -9.95
N TRP A 85 -9.97 5.58 -10.25
CA TRP A 85 -10.09 4.64 -11.39
C TRP A 85 -10.26 3.18 -10.95
N HIS A 86 -9.81 2.84 -9.76
CA HIS A 86 -9.78 1.47 -9.26
C HIS A 86 -10.26 1.39 -7.81
N HIS A 87 -11.17 0.45 -7.56
CA HIS A 87 -11.78 0.24 -6.24
C HIS A 87 -11.67 -1.22 -5.84
N SER A 88 -10.63 -1.55 -5.10
CA SER A 88 -10.39 -2.88 -4.54
C SER A 88 -9.97 -2.84 -3.06
N VAL A 89 -10.57 -1.96 -2.28
CA VAL A 89 -10.48 -2.02 -0.82
C VAL A 89 -11.56 -2.95 -0.30
N PHE A 90 -11.15 -3.97 0.45
CA PHE A 90 -12.01 -5.05 0.98
C PHE A 90 -12.28 -4.85 2.47
N SER A 91 -12.62 -3.64 2.86
CA SER A 91 -12.93 -3.26 4.24
C SER A 91 -13.98 -2.15 4.28
N GLN A 92 -14.59 -1.94 5.43
CA GLN A 92 -15.53 -0.86 5.72
C GLN A 92 -14.89 0.10 6.75
N PRO A 93 -15.25 1.41 6.74
CA PRO A 93 -16.12 2.08 5.77
C PRO A 93 -15.41 2.33 4.43
N ILE A 94 -16.18 2.40 3.33
CA ILE A 94 -15.67 2.85 2.05
C ILE A 94 -15.85 4.37 1.98
N PRO A 95 -14.76 5.17 1.93
CA PRO A 95 -14.87 6.62 1.86
C PRO A 95 -15.36 7.08 0.49
N ASN A 96 -16.04 8.21 0.45
CA ASN A 96 -16.29 8.91 -0.79
C ASN A 96 -14.99 9.49 -1.32
N LEU A 97 -14.68 9.21 -2.59
CA LEU A 97 -13.49 9.73 -3.24
C LEU A 97 -13.72 11.14 -3.77
N ASN A 98 -12.70 11.97 -3.59
CA ASN A 98 -12.63 13.32 -4.12
C ASN A 98 -11.18 13.58 -4.56
N PRO A 99 -10.93 14.01 -5.80
CA PRO A 99 -9.56 14.32 -6.27
C PRO A 99 -8.79 15.31 -5.39
N GLN A 100 -9.49 16.21 -4.71
CA GLN A 100 -8.90 17.17 -3.76
C GLN A 100 -8.84 16.63 -2.32
N GLY A 101 -9.24 15.37 -2.09
CA GLY A 101 -9.18 14.69 -0.80
C GLY A 101 -7.76 14.36 -0.39
N VAL A 102 -7.62 13.44 0.54
CA VAL A 102 -6.33 13.01 1.11
C VAL A 102 -5.89 11.71 0.44
N ASP A 103 -4.61 11.58 0.13
CA ASP A 103 -4.01 10.28 -0.18
C ASP A 103 -3.53 9.62 1.12
N LEU A 104 -4.02 8.42 1.39
CA LEU A 104 -3.59 7.58 2.51
C LEU A 104 -2.74 6.43 1.99
N ILE A 105 -1.51 6.31 2.49
CA ILE A 105 -0.62 5.18 2.25
C ILE A 105 -0.32 4.52 3.60
N SER A 106 -0.64 3.24 3.74
CA SER A 106 -0.51 2.53 5.03
C SER A 106 0.12 1.16 4.86
N SER A 107 1.15 0.89 5.68
CA SER A 107 1.71 -0.46 5.83
C SER A 107 0.78 -1.40 6.61
N SER A 108 -0.18 -0.86 7.39
CA SER A 108 -1.11 -1.65 8.20
C SER A 108 -2.54 -1.50 7.69
N GLY A 109 -3.16 -2.63 7.33
CA GLY A 109 -4.57 -2.66 6.95
C GLY A 109 -5.49 -2.24 8.09
N ALA A 110 -5.25 -2.73 9.29
CA ALA A 110 -6.06 -2.39 10.47
C ALA A 110 -5.97 -0.89 10.82
N THR A 111 -4.77 -0.31 10.74
CA THR A 111 -4.58 1.13 10.96
C THR A 111 -5.23 1.96 9.86
N ALA A 112 -5.17 1.51 8.59
CA ALA A 112 -5.89 2.18 7.51
C ALA A 112 -7.40 2.22 7.78
N VAL A 113 -8.01 1.10 8.20
CA VAL A 113 -9.43 1.05 8.57
C VAL A 113 -9.74 2.02 9.70
N PHE A 114 -8.95 2.02 10.78
CA PHE A 114 -9.12 2.93 11.90
C PHE A 114 -9.05 4.41 11.49
N ILE A 115 -8.11 4.75 10.61
CA ILE A 115 -7.99 6.11 10.06
C ILE A 115 -9.23 6.45 9.23
N LEU A 116 -9.69 5.54 8.37
CA LEU A 116 -10.89 5.73 7.54
C LEU A 116 -12.13 5.96 8.41
N GLU A 117 -12.38 5.10 9.41
CA GLU A 117 -13.50 5.24 10.34
C GLU A 117 -13.49 6.60 11.05
N SER A 118 -12.34 6.99 11.58
CA SER A 118 -12.19 8.24 12.31
C SER A 118 -12.32 9.48 11.42
N ALA A 119 -11.83 9.39 10.18
CA ALA A 119 -11.78 10.50 9.25
C ALA A 119 -13.14 10.74 8.56
N VAL A 120 -13.80 9.66 8.10
CA VAL A 120 -15.09 9.75 7.40
C VAL A 120 -16.16 10.37 8.32
N THR A 121 -16.19 9.99 9.58
CA THR A 121 -17.11 10.56 10.58
C THR A 121 -16.90 12.07 10.81
N LYS A 122 -15.70 12.57 10.54
CA LYS A 122 -15.33 14.00 10.63
C LYS A 122 -15.45 14.73 9.30
N GLY A 123 -15.98 14.07 8.27
CA GLY A 123 -16.19 14.66 6.93
C GLY A 123 -14.93 14.76 6.08
N LEU A 124 -13.83 14.09 6.46
CA LEU A 124 -12.64 14.04 5.63
C LEU A 124 -12.90 13.19 4.38
N GLN A 125 -12.49 13.69 3.22
CA GLN A 125 -12.57 12.97 1.94
C GLN A 125 -11.21 12.47 1.54
N PHE A 126 -11.18 11.36 0.81
CA PHE A 126 -9.95 10.74 0.31
C PHE A 126 -9.88 10.86 -1.21
N ASN A 127 -8.69 11.07 -1.74
CA ASN A 127 -8.39 10.90 -3.16
C ASN A 127 -8.02 9.45 -3.45
N SER A 128 -7.16 8.88 -2.60
CA SER A 128 -6.78 7.48 -2.72
C SER A 128 -6.46 6.85 -1.36
N VAL A 129 -6.55 5.52 -1.32
CA VAL A 129 -6.15 4.68 -0.17
C VAL A 129 -5.30 3.54 -0.71
N TRP A 130 -4.09 3.42 -0.18
CA TRP A 130 -3.11 2.40 -0.55
C TRP A 130 -2.71 1.62 0.69
N SER A 131 -3.14 0.37 0.78
CA SER A 131 -2.69 -0.53 1.84
C SER A 131 -1.63 -1.46 1.26
N VAL A 132 -0.37 -1.23 1.63
CA VAL A 132 0.76 -1.99 1.06
C VAL A 132 1.06 -3.29 1.83
N GLY A 133 0.45 -3.46 3.03
CA GLY A 133 0.65 -4.66 3.86
C GLY A 133 2.11 -4.90 4.21
N ASN A 134 2.58 -6.14 4.04
CA ASN A 134 3.97 -6.52 4.29
C ASN A 134 4.96 -5.84 3.31
N ALA A 135 4.47 -5.20 2.26
CA ALA A 135 5.28 -4.44 1.30
C ALA A 135 6.42 -5.26 0.68
N LYS A 136 6.13 -6.49 0.26
CA LYS A 136 7.19 -7.39 -0.22
C LYS A 136 7.87 -6.92 -1.50
N GLN A 137 7.13 -6.23 -2.39
CA GLN A 137 7.66 -5.60 -3.60
C GLN A 137 7.38 -4.11 -3.61
N ILE A 138 6.11 -3.70 -3.45
CA ILE A 138 5.69 -2.31 -3.47
C ILE A 138 5.47 -1.84 -2.03
N GLY A 139 6.34 -0.93 -1.56
CA GLY A 139 6.27 -0.30 -0.26
C GLY A 139 5.69 1.12 -0.30
N VAL A 140 5.71 1.80 0.85
CA VAL A 140 5.26 3.18 0.98
C VAL A 140 6.09 4.11 0.10
N GLU A 141 7.40 3.88 0.02
CA GLU A 141 8.33 4.63 -0.81
C GLU A 141 8.03 4.53 -2.30
N ASP A 142 7.60 3.34 -2.78
CA ASP A 142 7.25 3.12 -4.18
C ASP A 142 5.97 3.86 -4.56
N VAL A 143 4.95 3.79 -3.70
CA VAL A 143 3.69 4.53 -3.90
C VAL A 143 3.95 6.03 -3.88
N LEU A 144 4.79 6.51 -2.96
CA LEU A 144 5.13 7.93 -2.87
C LEU A 144 5.92 8.40 -4.08
N GLN A 145 6.86 7.58 -4.60
CA GLN A 145 7.56 7.81 -5.86
C GLN A 145 6.58 7.94 -7.02
N TYR A 146 5.67 6.99 -7.16
CA TYR A 146 4.63 7.02 -8.19
C TYR A 146 3.81 8.33 -8.14
N MET A 147 3.38 8.74 -6.94
CA MET A 147 2.65 9.99 -6.75
C MET A 147 3.48 11.23 -7.08
N ASP A 148 4.79 11.22 -6.80
CA ASP A 148 5.68 12.34 -7.11
C ASP A 148 5.95 12.47 -8.60
N GLU A 149 6.22 11.36 -9.28
CA GLU A 149 6.54 11.34 -10.70
C GLU A 149 5.36 11.71 -11.60
N HIS A 150 4.13 11.39 -11.16
CA HIS A 150 2.89 11.66 -11.90
C HIS A 150 2.09 12.86 -11.34
N PHE A 151 2.69 13.65 -10.45
CA PHE A 151 1.97 14.72 -9.75
C PHE A 151 1.50 15.84 -10.70
N ASP A 152 0.18 16.02 -10.74
CA ASP A 152 -0.50 17.14 -11.39
C ASP A 152 -1.01 18.14 -10.34
N ALA A 153 -0.41 19.33 -10.31
CA ALA A 153 -0.74 20.35 -9.31
C ALA A 153 -2.18 20.89 -9.40
N GLU A 154 -2.86 20.71 -10.53
CA GLU A 154 -4.24 21.17 -10.73
C GLU A 154 -5.26 20.12 -10.30
N ASN A 155 -4.95 18.83 -10.51
CA ASN A 155 -5.91 17.74 -10.37
C ASN A 155 -5.63 16.81 -9.18
N ASP A 156 -4.40 16.75 -8.66
CA ASP A 156 -4.04 15.82 -7.62
C ASP A 156 -4.18 16.39 -6.21
N SER A 157 -4.41 15.48 -5.28
CA SER A 157 -4.37 15.76 -3.85
C SER A 157 -3.04 16.37 -3.41
N ARG A 158 -3.12 17.41 -2.59
CA ARG A 158 -1.94 18.04 -1.97
C ARG A 158 -1.65 17.54 -0.56
N ILE A 159 -2.40 16.58 -0.04
CA ILE A 159 -2.23 16.06 1.32
C ILE A 159 -1.95 14.57 1.25
N LYS A 160 -0.79 14.16 1.76
CA LYS A 160 -0.36 12.76 1.85
C LYS A 160 -0.27 12.36 3.32
N LEU A 161 -1.00 11.33 3.71
CA LEU A 161 -0.93 10.71 5.04
C LEU A 161 -0.21 9.37 4.91
N LEU A 162 0.85 9.19 5.68
CA LEU A 162 1.67 7.98 5.65
C LEU A 162 1.61 7.29 7.01
N TYR A 163 1.27 6.01 7.03
CA TYR A 163 1.48 5.15 8.17
C TYR A 163 2.49 4.07 7.80
N ILE A 164 3.63 4.06 8.48
CA ILE A 164 4.82 3.33 8.06
C ILE A 164 5.25 2.37 9.17
N GLU A 165 5.32 1.08 8.89
CA GLU A 165 5.88 0.05 9.80
C GLU A 165 7.32 -0.33 9.42
N SER A 166 7.59 -0.42 8.12
CA SER A 166 8.91 -0.69 7.56
C SER A 166 9.18 0.23 6.37
N ILE A 167 10.44 0.45 6.06
CA ILE A 167 10.89 1.22 4.90
C ILE A 167 12.02 0.42 4.26
N GLY A 168 11.85 0.02 3.01
CA GLY A 168 12.88 -0.70 2.25
C GLY A 168 14.00 0.23 1.80
N ASP A 169 13.63 1.44 1.35
CA ASP A 169 14.57 2.47 0.88
C ASP A 169 14.25 3.84 1.49
N PRO A 170 14.86 4.16 2.65
CA PRO A 170 14.64 5.45 3.34
C PRO A 170 15.07 6.67 2.52
N ASP A 171 16.15 6.56 1.75
CA ASP A 171 16.65 7.69 0.95
C ASP A 171 15.68 8.02 -0.18
N ARG A 172 15.12 7.02 -0.83
CA ARG A 172 14.09 7.18 -1.85
C ARG A 172 12.81 7.79 -1.27
N LEU A 173 12.37 7.30 -0.11
CA LEU A 173 11.21 7.89 0.59
C LEU A 173 11.42 9.38 0.85
N LEU A 174 12.58 9.76 1.42
CA LEU A 174 12.90 11.14 1.74
C LEU A 174 13.04 12.03 0.49
N PHE A 175 13.63 11.50 -0.57
CA PHE A 175 13.77 12.19 -1.85
C PHE A 175 12.40 12.58 -2.43
N HIS A 176 11.49 11.61 -2.57
CA HIS A 176 10.16 11.86 -3.14
C HIS A 176 9.25 12.67 -2.22
N ALA A 177 9.35 12.48 -0.90
CA ALA A 177 8.67 13.34 0.07
C ALA A 177 9.11 14.80 -0.06
N SER A 178 10.42 15.04 -0.13
CA SER A 178 10.97 16.38 -0.29
C SER A 178 10.58 17.01 -1.63
N SER A 179 10.52 16.21 -2.70
CA SER A 179 10.07 16.65 -4.01
C SER A 179 8.61 17.09 -3.99
N LEU A 180 7.70 16.27 -3.43
CA LEU A 180 6.28 16.59 -3.28
C LEU A 180 6.07 17.86 -2.43
N ILE A 181 6.84 18.03 -1.35
CA ILE A 181 6.76 19.24 -0.51
C ILE A 181 7.14 20.48 -1.33
N ARG A 182 8.21 20.42 -2.14
CA ARG A 182 8.57 21.51 -3.05
C ARG A 182 7.50 21.81 -4.11
N LYS A 183 6.74 20.81 -4.52
CA LYS A 183 5.57 20.94 -5.42
C LYS A 183 4.32 21.50 -4.70
N GLY A 184 4.40 21.77 -3.39
CA GLY A 184 3.33 22.36 -2.58
C GLY A 184 2.45 21.35 -1.86
N CYS A 185 2.83 20.08 -1.80
CA CYS A 185 2.15 19.09 -1.00
C CYS A 185 2.47 19.22 0.49
N LYS A 186 1.55 18.76 1.33
CA LYS A 186 1.73 18.56 2.77
C LYS A 186 1.77 17.07 3.06
N ILE A 187 2.79 16.64 3.79
CA ILE A 187 2.96 15.22 4.16
C ILE A 187 2.92 15.11 5.68
N ALA A 188 2.03 14.27 6.18
CA ALA A 188 2.01 13.84 7.57
C ALA A 188 2.35 12.34 7.60
N ALA A 189 3.32 11.96 8.46
CA ALA A 189 3.77 10.59 8.58
C ALA A 189 3.80 10.14 10.04
N ILE A 190 3.34 8.92 10.28
CA ILE A 190 3.48 8.20 11.54
C ILE A 190 4.35 6.98 11.26
N LYS A 191 5.50 6.87 11.94
CA LYS A 191 6.35 5.68 11.90
C LYS A 191 6.06 4.84 13.15
N SER A 192 5.58 3.63 12.94
CA SER A 192 5.41 2.62 13.98
C SER A 192 6.71 1.85 14.17
N GLY A 193 7.02 1.46 15.42
CA GLY A 193 8.23 0.71 15.74
C GLY A 193 9.50 1.59 15.81
N SER A 194 10.12 1.65 16.97
CA SER A 194 11.34 2.40 17.21
C SER A 194 12.56 1.53 16.98
N SER A 195 13.04 1.37 15.72
CA SER A 195 14.43 1.02 15.52
C SER A 195 15.27 2.31 15.48
N GLU A 196 16.45 2.31 16.11
CA GLU A 196 17.35 3.49 16.15
C GLU A 196 17.72 4.04 14.76
N SER A 197 17.73 3.21 13.72
CA SER A 197 18.00 3.61 12.34
C SER A 197 16.86 4.43 11.70
N GLY A 198 15.59 4.15 12.01
CA GLY A 198 14.45 4.92 11.52
C GLY A 198 14.33 6.29 12.20
N SER A 199 14.74 6.40 13.47
CA SER A 199 14.72 7.66 14.23
C SER A 199 15.72 8.69 13.70
N ARG A 200 16.89 8.28 13.23
CA ARG A 200 17.91 9.20 12.67
C ARG A 200 17.52 9.78 11.31
N ALA A 201 16.87 9.01 10.45
CA ALA A 201 16.42 9.49 9.14
C ALA A 201 15.26 10.49 9.27
N ALA A 202 14.35 10.28 10.21
CA ALA A 202 13.22 11.17 10.45
C ALA A 202 13.60 12.50 11.08
N SER A 203 14.66 12.57 11.90
CA SER A 203 15.02 13.76 12.66
C SER A 203 15.83 14.80 11.87
N SER A 204 16.44 14.44 10.74
CA SER A 204 17.41 15.33 10.09
C SER A 204 16.88 16.17 8.92
N HIS A 205 15.74 15.84 8.29
CA HIS A 205 15.36 16.48 7.01
C HIS A 205 13.85 16.72 6.78
N LEU A 206 12.97 16.32 7.68
CA LEU A 206 11.54 16.58 7.54
C LEU A 206 11.13 17.69 8.51
N SER A 207 10.64 18.81 7.99
CA SER A 207 9.71 19.69 8.71
C SER A 207 8.41 18.91 8.94
N LEU A 208 8.49 17.85 9.72
CA LEU A 208 7.34 17.10 10.20
C LEU A 208 6.60 17.99 11.17
N ILE A 209 5.35 18.29 10.85
CA ILE A 209 4.43 18.79 11.86
C ILE A 209 4.25 17.60 12.82
N HIS A 210 5.04 17.56 13.90
CA HIS A 210 4.79 16.70 15.03
C HIS A 210 3.45 17.12 15.63
N ILE A 211 2.42 16.34 15.40
CA ILE A 211 1.26 16.36 16.28
C ILE A 211 1.72 15.56 17.50
N SER A 212 2.37 16.24 18.46
CA SER A 212 2.59 15.69 19.78
C SER A 212 1.22 15.48 20.43
N GLU A 213 0.97 14.29 20.98
CA GLU A 213 -0.18 14.07 21.83
C GLU A 213 -0.21 15.13 22.94
N PRO A 214 -1.39 15.71 23.25
CA PRO A 214 -1.50 16.61 24.39
C PRO A 214 -1.19 15.80 25.66
N THR A 215 -0.09 16.14 26.32
CA THR A 215 0.20 15.64 27.67
C THR A 215 -0.99 15.97 28.56
N ARG A 216 -1.70 14.94 29.04
CA ARG A 216 -2.69 15.09 30.10
C ARG A 216 -1.92 15.47 31.36
N HIS A 217 -2.15 16.70 31.81
CA HIS A 217 -1.94 17.09 33.23
C HIS A 217 -3.15 16.73 34.07
#